data_097159401c9fd933d7b6a239bc41fafd
#
_entry.id   097159401c9fd933d7b6a239bc41fafd
#
_cell.length_a   1.000
_cell.length_b   1.000
_cell.length_c   1.000
_cell.angle_alpha   90.00
_cell.angle_beta   90.00
_cell.angle_gamma   90.00
#
_symmetry.space_group_name_H-M   'P 1'
#
loop_
_entity.id
_entity.type
_entity.pdbx_description
1 polymer ?
#
loop_
_entity_poly.entity_id
_entity_poly.type
_entity_poly.pdbx_seq_one_letter_code
_entity_poly.pdbx_strand_id
1 'polypeptide(L)'
;MGLEKVLTKMTNFRDVADEPSGGGRGAVTITDVANAAGVSASTVSYVITGKRTISPATRRRVEETIRALGYRRRGGSPSPRAGVLAVAVPPLGDRQLGTEMEFFSAAAGAARELGFDLLLVTDDDGTSGLHRVTSAALADAVIVLDAGNEDPRVPVLLASGRPAVLVGAPGQYRGLASVTLDFAPAGRACLTHLADLGHRSVAHLGPSATLPGHRLRYLQGFGESFLTAAGERGVKAVSRPCAPAAEDVARCLDELLADGGPTGLVVHDEAALPLVMGTLRHRGRQVPADVSVVAVCSDTVAGQQRIRPTAVVIPAAELGVLAVRRAVGQLDGEPAEPDTVAPAFVAGESTAAAPAALSEA
;
A
#
# COMPACT_ATOMS: atom_id res chain seq x y z
N MET A 1 -38.83 22.69 11.03
CA MET A 1 -39.63 23.25 9.92
C MET A 1 -38.70 23.50 8.74
N GLY A 2 -38.28 22.49 8.04
CA GLY A 2 -37.26 22.64 6.98
C GLY A 2 -37.20 21.56 5.93
N LEU A 3 -37.32 20.30 6.26
CA LEU A 3 -37.13 19.22 5.25
C LEU A 3 -38.38 18.91 4.43
N GLU A 4 -39.56 19.00 5.00
CA GLU A 4 -40.82 18.73 4.27
C GLU A 4 -41.15 19.78 3.18
N LYS A 5 -40.78 21.07 3.38
CA LYS A 5 -41.00 22.11 2.37
C LYS A 5 -40.07 22.01 1.16
N VAL A 6 -38.93 21.36 1.30
CA VAL A 6 -37.99 21.13 0.18
C VAL A 6 -38.46 19.97 -0.68
N LEU A 7 -39.04 18.92 -0.07
CA LEU A 7 -39.58 17.77 -0.80
C LEU A 7 -40.86 18.13 -1.55
N THR A 8 -41.71 19.00 -1.00
CA THR A 8 -42.97 19.42 -1.66
C THR A 8 -42.76 20.32 -2.87
N LYS A 9 -41.63 21.05 -2.94
CA LYS A 9 -41.25 21.84 -4.14
C LYS A 9 -40.64 20.98 -5.26
N MET A 10 -40.16 19.78 -4.94
CA MET A 10 -39.63 18.85 -5.96
C MET A 10 -40.71 18.04 -6.68
N THR A 11 -41.93 17.99 -6.16
CA THR A 11 -43.06 17.24 -6.77
C THR A 11 -43.88 18.04 -7.80
N ASN A 12 -43.68 19.36 -7.92
CA ASN A 12 -44.40 20.20 -8.86
C ASN A 12 -43.69 20.47 -10.20
N PHE A 13 -42.66 19.70 -10.56
CA PHE A 13 -41.98 19.80 -11.87
C PHE A 13 -42.32 18.65 -12.83
N ARG A 14 -43.52 18.07 -12.68
CA ARG A 14 -44.04 17.01 -13.57
C ARG A 14 -45.30 17.45 -14.31
N ASP A 15 -45.25 18.51 -15.06
CA ASP A 15 -46.24 18.73 -16.14
C ASP A 15 -45.74 19.87 -17.05
N VAL A 16 -44.89 19.56 -17.97
CA VAL A 16 -44.87 20.11 -19.34
C VAL A 16 -44.34 18.99 -20.25
N ALA A 17 -45.29 18.34 -20.92
CA ALA A 17 -45.00 17.44 -22.03
C ALA A 17 -44.53 18.26 -23.22
N ASP A 18 -43.37 17.92 -23.76
CA ASP A 18 -43.14 17.81 -25.22
C ASP A 18 -41.85 16.97 -25.45
N GLU A 19 -42.00 15.83 -26.10
CA GLU A 19 -40.91 15.05 -26.69
C GLU A 19 -40.48 15.66 -28.03
N PRO A 20 -39.24 15.46 -28.57
CA PRO A 20 -38.52 14.20 -28.61
C PRO A 20 -36.95 14.27 -28.51
N SER A 21 -36.35 13.10 -28.46
CA SER A 21 -34.97 12.71 -28.82
C SER A 21 -33.86 12.78 -27.77
N GLY A 22 -33.48 11.61 -27.32
CA GLY A 22 -32.11 11.04 -27.09
C GLY A 22 -31.03 11.94 -26.53
N GLY A 23 -30.76 11.88 -25.20
CA GLY A 23 -29.59 12.51 -24.63
C GLY A 23 -29.48 12.24 -23.12
N GLY A 24 -28.37 11.58 -22.71
CA GLY A 24 -28.11 11.15 -21.34
C GLY A 24 -28.34 12.24 -20.28
N ARG A 25 -28.67 11.82 -19.06
CA ARG A 25 -28.85 12.66 -17.87
C ARG A 25 -27.67 13.62 -17.73
N GLY A 26 -27.89 14.90 -18.04
CA GLY A 26 -26.87 15.95 -17.97
C GLY A 26 -26.26 16.00 -16.56
N ALA A 27 -24.93 16.06 -16.52
CA ALA A 27 -24.24 16.16 -15.24
C ALA A 27 -24.57 17.46 -14.54
N VAL A 28 -24.80 17.40 -13.23
CA VAL A 28 -25.07 18.55 -12.37
C VAL A 28 -24.02 19.64 -12.56
N THR A 29 -24.46 20.89 -12.77
CA THR A 29 -23.60 22.07 -13.02
C THR A 29 -23.45 22.94 -11.77
N ILE A 30 -22.50 23.87 -11.77
CA ILE A 30 -22.34 24.86 -10.68
C ILE A 30 -23.58 25.74 -10.56
N THR A 31 -24.29 25.96 -11.66
CA THR A 31 -25.55 26.72 -11.70
C THR A 31 -26.66 25.97 -10.99
N ASP A 32 -26.71 24.66 -11.12
CA ASP A 32 -27.71 23.83 -10.43
C ASP A 32 -27.47 23.86 -8.90
N VAL A 33 -26.21 23.81 -8.47
CA VAL A 33 -25.84 23.97 -7.06
C VAL A 33 -26.21 25.37 -6.56
N ALA A 34 -25.92 26.40 -7.32
CA ALA A 34 -26.23 27.79 -6.96
C ALA A 34 -27.75 27.98 -6.77
N ASN A 35 -28.54 27.48 -7.72
CA ASN A 35 -30.00 27.53 -7.67
C ASN A 35 -30.54 26.74 -6.45
N ALA A 36 -30.07 25.54 -6.22
CA ALA A 36 -30.52 24.71 -5.11
C ALA A 36 -30.10 25.26 -3.73
N ALA A 37 -28.90 25.87 -3.65
CA ALA A 37 -28.41 26.51 -2.42
C ALA A 37 -28.97 27.93 -2.20
N GLY A 38 -29.69 28.53 -3.18
CA GLY A 38 -30.20 29.89 -3.10
C GLY A 38 -29.11 30.95 -3.01
N VAL A 39 -28.04 30.78 -3.79
CA VAL A 39 -26.89 31.71 -3.86
C VAL A 39 -26.46 31.92 -5.31
N SER A 40 -25.57 32.88 -5.57
CA SER A 40 -25.00 33.04 -6.91
C SER A 40 -23.95 31.97 -7.23
N ALA A 41 -23.76 31.66 -8.52
CA ALA A 41 -22.71 30.74 -8.97
C ALA A 41 -21.30 31.21 -8.52
N SER A 42 -21.07 32.51 -8.45
CA SER A 42 -19.83 33.05 -7.87
C SER A 42 -19.66 32.74 -6.38
N THR A 43 -20.75 32.77 -5.59
CA THR A 43 -20.73 32.38 -4.18
C THR A 43 -20.38 30.89 -4.03
N VAL A 44 -20.97 30.02 -4.85
CA VAL A 44 -20.59 28.59 -4.88
C VAL A 44 -19.12 28.43 -5.22
N SER A 45 -18.63 29.14 -6.24
CA SER A 45 -17.23 29.14 -6.64
C SER A 45 -16.31 29.60 -5.48
N TYR A 46 -16.68 30.64 -4.73
CA TYR A 46 -15.89 31.12 -3.59
C TYR A 46 -15.90 30.15 -2.41
N VAL A 47 -16.99 29.43 -2.17
CA VAL A 47 -17.04 28.36 -1.15
C VAL A 47 -16.09 27.23 -1.53
N ILE A 48 -16.09 26.82 -2.82
CA ILE A 48 -15.25 25.74 -3.33
C ILE A 48 -13.75 26.14 -3.35
N THR A 49 -13.45 27.40 -3.75
CA THR A 49 -12.06 27.84 -3.95
C THR A 49 -11.43 28.51 -2.73
N GLY A 50 -12.20 28.85 -1.72
CA GLY A 50 -11.72 29.57 -0.53
C GLY A 50 -11.25 31.01 -0.80
N LYS A 51 -11.40 31.54 -2.03
CA LYS A 51 -10.85 32.84 -2.45
C LYS A 51 -11.48 34.06 -1.77
N ARG A 52 -12.58 33.89 -1.06
CA ARG A 52 -13.27 34.96 -0.34
C ARG A 52 -13.90 34.47 0.95
N THR A 53 -13.93 35.31 1.97
CA THR A 53 -14.60 34.99 3.24
C THR A 53 -16.10 34.92 3.01
N ILE A 54 -16.69 33.76 3.23
CA ILE A 54 -18.13 33.48 3.16
C ILE A 54 -18.62 33.13 4.56
N SER A 55 -19.83 33.59 4.93
CA SER A 55 -20.39 33.31 6.23
C SER A 55 -20.47 31.80 6.51
N PRO A 56 -20.24 31.34 7.75
CA PRO A 56 -20.27 29.92 8.08
C PRO A 56 -21.61 29.25 7.75
N ALA A 57 -22.70 29.98 7.85
CA ALA A 57 -24.05 29.48 7.51
C ALA A 57 -24.22 29.25 6.00
N THR A 58 -23.74 30.20 5.17
CA THR A 58 -23.78 30.08 3.73
C THR A 58 -22.83 28.97 3.23
N ARG A 59 -21.63 28.87 3.82
CA ARG A 59 -20.69 27.80 3.50
C ARG A 59 -21.29 26.42 3.74
N ARG A 60 -21.83 26.16 4.92
CA ARG A 60 -22.50 24.88 5.27
C ARG A 60 -23.61 24.54 4.29
N ARG A 61 -24.50 25.49 3.98
CA ARG A 61 -25.62 25.28 3.06
C ARG A 61 -25.15 24.90 1.66
N VAL A 62 -24.13 25.55 1.14
CA VAL A 62 -23.55 25.24 -0.18
C VAL A 62 -22.89 23.87 -0.16
N GLU A 63 -22.11 23.52 0.87
CA GLU A 63 -21.44 22.22 1.02
C GLU A 63 -22.46 21.05 1.15
N GLU A 64 -23.54 21.27 1.86
CA GLU A 64 -24.66 20.29 1.96
C GLU A 64 -25.34 20.11 0.60
N THR A 65 -25.57 21.18 -0.14
CA THR A 65 -26.17 21.13 -1.48
C THR A 65 -25.25 20.44 -2.48
N ILE A 66 -23.96 20.67 -2.45
CA ILE A 66 -22.96 19.99 -3.29
C ILE A 66 -23.03 18.48 -3.02
N ARG A 67 -23.05 18.05 -1.75
CA ARG A 67 -23.18 16.63 -1.38
C ARG A 67 -24.49 16.02 -1.82
N ALA A 68 -25.61 16.70 -1.61
CA ALA A 68 -26.95 16.20 -1.96
C ALA A 68 -27.14 16.03 -3.47
N LEU A 69 -26.60 16.93 -4.28
CA LEU A 69 -26.68 16.88 -5.74
C LEU A 69 -25.59 16.04 -6.40
N GLY A 70 -24.59 15.58 -5.65
CA GLY A 70 -23.45 14.86 -6.21
C GLY A 70 -22.66 15.73 -7.21
N TYR A 71 -22.65 17.07 -7.02
CA TYR A 71 -21.95 17.98 -7.91
C TYR A 71 -20.45 17.72 -7.85
N ARG A 72 -19.89 17.37 -9.00
CA ARG A 72 -18.46 17.34 -9.24
C ARG A 72 -18.12 18.45 -10.23
N ARG A 73 -17.15 19.30 -9.88
CA ARG A 73 -16.69 20.38 -10.75
C ARG A 73 -16.18 19.78 -12.08
N ARG A 74 -16.96 19.87 -13.14
CA ARG A 74 -16.50 19.61 -14.51
C ARG A 74 -15.98 20.91 -15.11
N GLY A 75 -14.72 20.95 -15.53
CA GLY A 75 -14.19 21.94 -16.45
C GLY A 75 -14.24 23.38 -15.95
N GLY A 76 -13.66 23.67 -14.80
CA GLY A 76 -12.99 24.96 -14.60
C GLY A 76 -11.57 24.78 -15.07
N SER A 77 -10.90 25.83 -15.59
CA SER A 77 -9.45 25.81 -15.79
C SER A 77 -8.81 25.08 -14.61
N PRO A 78 -7.96 24.07 -14.80
CA PRO A 78 -7.36 23.35 -13.69
C PRO A 78 -6.85 24.44 -12.74
N SER A 79 -7.24 24.38 -11.46
CA SER A 79 -6.48 25.11 -10.45
C SER A 79 -5.04 24.81 -10.77
N PRO A 80 -4.14 25.80 -10.89
CA PRO A 80 -2.78 25.51 -11.28
C PRO A 80 -2.34 24.32 -10.44
N ARG A 81 -1.91 23.24 -11.10
CA ARG A 81 -1.43 22.04 -10.41
C ARG A 81 -0.40 22.53 -9.41
N ALA A 82 -0.42 22.00 -8.21
CA ALA A 82 0.61 22.31 -7.22
C ALA A 82 1.98 21.81 -7.72
N GLY A 83 1.97 20.88 -8.67
CA GLY A 83 3.15 20.18 -9.14
C GLY A 83 3.69 19.21 -8.09
N VAL A 84 2.83 18.71 -7.19
CA VAL A 84 3.22 17.90 -6.04
C VAL A 84 2.38 16.64 -5.98
N LEU A 85 3.05 15.51 -5.81
CA LEU A 85 2.44 14.22 -5.44
C LEU A 85 2.74 13.95 -3.97
N ALA A 86 1.72 13.67 -3.16
CA ALA A 86 1.90 13.29 -1.77
C ALA A 86 2.09 11.77 -1.67
N VAL A 87 3.07 11.33 -0.89
CA VAL A 87 3.26 9.91 -0.55
C VAL A 87 2.99 9.75 0.94
N ALA A 88 1.87 9.13 1.27
CA ALA A 88 1.51 8.80 2.65
C ALA A 88 2.17 7.48 3.03
N VAL A 89 3.04 7.54 4.02
CA VAL A 89 3.83 6.41 4.50
C VAL A 89 3.36 6.02 5.90
N PRO A 90 3.46 4.73 6.27
CA PRO A 90 3.24 4.33 7.66
C PRO A 90 4.30 4.99 8.57
N PRO A 91 4.06 5.05 9.90
CA PRO A 91 5.07 5.52 10.84
C PRO A 91 6.39 4.77 10.62
N LEU A 92 7.46 5.54 10.37
CA LEU A 92 8.76 4.96 10.00
C LEU A 92 9.47 4.32 11.19
N GLY A 93 9.29 4.86 12.40
CA GLY A 93 9.94 4.36 13.62
C GLY A 93 11.45 4.20 13.46
N ASP A 94 12.03 3.24 14.20
CA ASP A 94 13.46 2.86 14.11
C ASP A 94 13.73 1.77 13.05
N ARG A 95 12.84 1.60 12.06
CA ARG A 95 12.96 0.56 11.04
C ARG A 95 14.07 0.86 10.04
N GLN A 96 14.73 -0.20 9.57
CA GLN A 96 15.56 -0.11 8.36
C GLN A 96 14.64 0.09 7.15
N LEU A 97 14.91 1.12 6.37
CA LEU A 97 14.07 1.59 5.27
C LEU A 97 14.64 1.23 3.89
N GLY A 98 15.32 0.08 3.77
CA GLY A 98 16.02 -0.27 2.51
C GLY A 98 15.08 -0.30 1.30
N THR A 99 14.04 -1.11 1.38
CA THR A 99 13.03 -1.24 0.31
C THR A 99 12.24 0.05 0.11
N GLU A 100 11.83 0.73 1.20
CA GLU A 100 11.11 2.00 1.13
C GLU A 100 11.97 3.10 0.47
N MET A 101 13.28 3.17 0.78
CA MET A 101 14.18 4.15 0.18
C MET A 101 14.39 3.92 -1.32
N GLU A 102 14.44 2.66 -1.76
CA GLU A 102 14.47 2.30 -3.17
C GLU A 102 13.19 2.75 -3.89
N PHE A 103 12.02 2.50 -3.28
CA PHE A 103 10.75 3.01 -3.77
C PHE A 103 10.75 4.53 -3.89
N PHE A 104 11.14 5.27 -2.82
CA PHE A 104 11.13 6.73 -2.83
C PHE A 104 12.09 7.31 -3.85
N SER A 105 13.28 6.73 -4.01
CA SER A 105 14.27 7.18 -4.99
C SER A 105 13.73 7.05 -6.41
N ALA A 106 13.15 5.90 -6.74
CA ALA A 106 12.57 5.64 -8.06
C ALA A 106 11.33 6.51 -8.31
N ALA A 107 10.45 6.64 -7.31
CA ALA A 107 9.27 7.50 -7.39
C ALA A 107 9.65 8.97 -7.59
N ALA A 108 10.66 9.48 -6.86
CA ALA A 108 11.15 10.86 -7.04
C ALA A 108 11.75 11.08 -8.43
N GLY A 109 12.48 10.10 -8.96
CA GLY A 109 12.98 10.15 -10.33
C GLY A 109 11.85 10.25 -11.37
N ALA A 110 10.86 9.36 -11.26
CA ALA A 110 9.71 9.35 -12.15
C ALA A 110 8.83 10.63 -12.03
N ALA A 111 8.61 11.11 -10.80
CA ALA A 111 7.87 12.34 -10.55
C ALA A 111 8.55 13.55 -11.22
N ARG A 112 9.86 13.68 -11.03
CA ARG A 112 10.67 14.75 -11.64
C ARG A 112 10.60 14.73 -13.17
N GLU A 113 10.67 13.54 -13.80
CA GLU A 113 10.54 13.39 -15.25
C GLU A 113 9.17 13.87 -15.77
N LEU A 114 8.14 13.75 -14.94
CA LEU A 114 6.77 14.17 -15.24
C LEU A 114 6.46 15.59 -14.74
N GLY A 115 7.44 16.31 -14.17
CA GLY A 115 7.29 17.69 -13.71
C GLY A 115 6.61 17.83 -12.34
N PHE A 116 6.74 16.84 -11.47
CA PHE A 116 6.20 16.82 -10.11
C PHE A 116 7.29 16.69 -9.05
N ASP A 117 7.05 17.30 -7.89
CA ASP A 117 7.79 17.05 -6.65
C ASP A 117 7.07 16.01 -5.78
N LEU A 118 7.80 15.34 -4.86
CA LEU A 118 7.23 14.45 -3.88
C LEU A 118 7.16 15.10 -2.49
N LEU A 119 6.00 14.99 -1.86
CA LEU A 119 5.76 15.36 -0.46
C LEU A 119 5.54 14.09 0.36
N LEU A 120 6.47 13.76 1.26
CA LEU A 120 6.25 12.66 2.20
C LEU A 120 5.30 13.11 3.32
N VAL A 121 4.27 12.30 3.58
CA VAL A 121 3.27 12.52 4.62
C VAL A 121 3.42 11.41 5.63
N THR A 122 3.90 11.78 6.82
CA THR A 122 4.11 10.87 7.95
C THR A 122 3.21 11.30 9.09
N ASP A 123 2.38 10.40 9.58
CA ASP A 123 1.52 10.63 10.74
C ASP A 123 1.37 9.36 11.56
N ASP A 124 1.30 9.50 12.87
CA ASP A 124 1.15 8.37 13.79
C ASP A 124 -0.20 7.68 13.66
N ASP A 125 -1.27 8.42 13.31
CA ASP A 125 -2.63 7.89 13.09
C ASP A 125 -2.95 7.55 11.63
N GLY A 126 -2.04 7.88 10.71
CA GLY A 126 -2.16 7.60 9.28
C GLY A 126 -3.22 8.41 8.54
N THR A 127 -4.01 9.26 9.21
CA THR A 127 -5.14 9.99 8.59
C THR A 127 -5.06 11.51 8.70
N SER A 128 -4.50 12.04 9.77
CA SER A 128 -4.40 13.50 10.00
C SER A 128 -3.62 14.23 8.92
N GLY A 129 -2.48 13.69 8.50
CA GLY A 129 -1.68 14.26 7.42
C GLY A 129 -2.39 14.20 6.07
N LEU A 130 -3.11 13.09 5.80
CA LEU A 130 -3.93 13.01 4.60
C LEU A 130 -5.04 14.07 4.59
N HIS A 131 -5.73 14.26 5.72
CA HIS A 131 -6.71 15.33 5.86
C HIS A 131 -6.08 16.70 5.63
N ARG A 132 -4.91 16.97 6.20
CA ARG A 132 -4.17 18.23 6.00
C ARG A 132 -3.81 18.44 4.54
N VAL A 133 -3.21 17.44 3.89
CA VAL A 133 -2.75 17.53 2.50
C VAL A 133 -3.94 17.69 1.54
N THR A 134 -5.01 16.92 1.73
CA THR A 134 -6.16 16.94 0.84
C THR A 134 -7.02 18.20 1.02
N SER A 135 -7.24 18.67 2.26
CA SER A 135 -8.05 19.86 2.54
C SER A 135 -7.34 21.17 2.17
N ALA A 136 -6.03 21.27 2.40
CA ALA A 136 -5.23 22.43 2.04
C ALA A 136 -4.77 22.43 0.56
N ALA A 137 -5.13 21.42 -0.21
CA ALA A 137 -4.72 21.27 -1.62
C ALA A 137 -3.19 21.32 -1.83
N LEU A 138 -2.42 20.73 -0.90
CA LEU A 138 -0.96 20.73 -0.96
C LEU A 138 -0.39 19.78 -2.02
N ALA A 139 -1.17 18.82 -2.49
CA ALA A 139 -0.77 17.90 -3.55
C ALA A 139 -1.90 17.69 -4.56
N ASP A 140 -1.54 17.35 -5.78
CA ASP A 140 -2.48 17.10 -6.88
C ASP A 140 -3.06 15.67 -6.80
N ALA A 141 -2.22 14.69 -6.43
CA ALA A 141 -2.62 13.31 -6.21
C ALA A 141 -1.93 12.74 -4.95
N VAL A 142 -2.44 11.61 -4.46
CA VAL A 142 -1.91 10.94 -3.27
C VAL A 142 -1.54 9.49 -3.61
N ILE A 143 -0.34 9.09 -3.21
CA ILE A 143 0.11 7.69 -3.23
C ILE A 143 0.12 7.22 -1.78
N VAL A 144 -0.51 6.09 -1.50
CA VAL A 144 -0.56 5.50 -0.16
C VAL A 144 0.28 4.24 -0.16
N LEU A 145 1.38 4.25 0.58
CA LEU A 145 2.27 3.11 0.70
C LEU A 145 1.76 2.14 1.78
N ASP A 146 2.02 0.86 1.55
CA ASP A 146 1.68 -0.22 2.48
C ASP A 146 0.16 -0.32 2.76
N ALA A 147 -0.64 -0.09 1.73
CA ALA A 147 -2.08 -0.20 1.83
C ALA A 147 -2.52 -1.66 1.94
N GLY A 148 -3.37 -1.94 2.91
CA GLY A 148 -3.98 -3.26 3.10
C GLY A 148 -5.50 -3.22 2.94
N ASN A 149 -6.14 -4.38 3.13
CA ASN A 149 -7.60 -4.44 3.20
C ASN A 149 -8.12 -3.65 4.40
N GLU A 150 -9.24 -2.93 4.23
CA GLU A 150 -9.88 -2.11 5.27
C GLU A 150 -8.95 -1.02 5.83
N ASP A 151 -8.12 -0.45 4.96
CA ASP A 151 -7.19 0.62 5.32
C ASP A 151 -7.97 1.88 5.75
N PRO A 152 -7.72 2.43 6.96
CA PRO A 152 -8.45 3.60 7.46
C PRO A 152 -8.21 4.87 6.64
N ARG A 153 -7.17 4.91 5.81
CA ARG A 153 -6.86 6.04 4.92
C ARG A 153 -7.80 6.11 3.70
N VAL A 154 -8.36 4.97 3.29
CA VAL A 154 -9.24 4.88 2.10
C VAL A 154 -10.48 5.77 2.18
N PRO A 155 -11.26 5.80 3.27
CA PRO A 155 -12.41 6.70 3.39
C PRO A 155 -12.04 8.19 3.21
N VAL A 156 -10.86 8.60 3.72
CA VAL A 156 -10.36 9.98 3.59
C VAL A 156 -10.06 10.31 2.13
N LEU A 157 -9.41 9.39 1.41
CA LEU A 157 -9.10 9.55 -0.01
C LEU A 157 -10.38 9.65 -0.86
N LEU A 158 -11.32 8.73 -0.66
CA LEU A 158 -12.62 8.75 -1.37
C LEU A 158 -13.40 10.04 -1.11
N ALA A 159 -13.42 10.51 0.14
CA ALA A 159 -14.09 11.75 0.50
C ALA A 159 -13.41 13.00 -0.11
N SER A 160 -12.10 12.96 -0.31
CA SER A 160 -11.34 14.06 -0.90
C SER A 160 -11.65 14.27 -2.39
N GLY A 161 -12.05 13.21 -3.10
CA GLY A 161 -12.26 13.21 -4.55
C GLY A 161 -11.00 13.46 -5.37
N ARG A 162 -9.82 13.39 -4.76
CA ARG A 162 -8.52 13.52 -5.45
C ARG A 162 -8.08 12.19 -6.03
N PRO A 163 -7.36 12.20 -7.16
CA PRO A 163 -6.67 11.02 -7.65
C PRO A 163 -5.81 10.40 -6.55
N ALA A 164 -5.93 9.08 -6.39
CA ALA A 164 -5.12 8.37 -5.41
C ALA A 164 -4.78 6.96 -5.88
N VAL A 165 -3.58 6.51 -5.50
CA VAL A 165 -3.02 5.19 -5.81
C VAL A 165 -2.67 4.49 -4.50
N LEU A 166 -3.16 3.28 -4.34
CA LEU A 166 -2.85 2.41 -3.20
C LEU A 166 -1.73 1.44 -3.59
N VAL A 167 -0.63 1.43 -2.86
CA VAL A 167 0.50 0.51 -3.08
C VAL A 167 0.52 -0.52 -1.95
N GLY A 168 0.47 -1.81 -2.31
CA GLY A 168 0.41 -2.92 -1.35
C GLY A 168 -0.50 -4.04 -1.81
N ALA A 169 -1.39 -4.51 -0.94
CA ALA A 169 -2.46 -5.44 -1.30
C ALA A 169 -3.82 -4.94 -0.78
N PRO A 170 -4.28 -3.81 -1.28
CA PRO A 170 -5.59 -3.29 -0.92
C PRO A 170 -6.68 -4.18 -1.51
N GLY A 171 -7.86 -4.17 -0.86
CA GLY A 171 -9.07 -4.62 -1.50
C GLY A 171 -9.40 -3.79 -2.74
N GLN A 172 -10.37 -4.24 -3.51
CA GLN A 172 -10.83 -3.47 -4.66
C GLN A 172 -11.68 -2.29 -4.20
N TYR A 173 -11.20 -1.08 -4.41
CA TYR A 173 -11.91 0.15 -4.11
C TYR A 173 -12.26 0.90 -5.39
N ARG A 174 -13.57 1.05 -5.67
CA ARG A 174 -14.01 1.82 -6.84
C ARG A 174 -13.54 3.26 -6.76
N GLY A 175 -12.88 3.72 -7.82
CA GLY A 175 -12.39 5.10 -7.94
C GLY A 175 -11.00 5.34 -7.36
N LEU A 176 -10.31 4.30 -6.88
CA LEU A 176 -8.91 4.34 -6.51
C LEU A 176 -8.12 3.34 -7.35
N ALA A 177 -7.00 3.77 -7.92
CA ALA A 177 -6.06 2.86 -8.56
C ALA A 177 -5.25 2.12 -7.50
N SER A 178 -4.69 0.99 -7.87
CA SER A 178 -3.78 0.26 -6.99
C SER A 178 -2.60 -0.33 -7.75
N VAL A 179 -1.48 -0.43 -7.06
CA VAL A 179 -0.30 -1.20 -7.48
C VAL A 179 -0.09 -2.28 -6.45
N THR A 180 -0.45 -3.51 -6.83
CA THR A 180 -0.50 -4.65 -5.92
C THR A 180 0.72 -5.54 -6.10
N LEU A 181 1.29 -5.99 -5.00
CA LEU A 181 2.36 -6.98 -4.99
C LEU A 181 1.78 -8.35 -4.62
N ASP A 182 1.86 -9.31 -5.53
CA ASP A 182 1.36 -10.67 -5.29
C ASP A 182 2.40 -11.52 -4.58
N PHE A 183 2.26 -11.63 -3.27
CA PHE A 183 3.14 -12.43 -2.42
C PHE A 183 2.74 -13.91 -2.28
N ALA A 184 1.55 -14.32 -2.68
CA ALA A 184 1.11 -15.69 -2.47
C ALA A 184 2.00 -16.72 -3.21
N PRO A 185 2.39 -16.52 -4.49
CA PRO A 185 3.33 -17.42 -5.15
C PRO A 185 4.72 -17.47 -4.50
N ALA A 186 5.14 -16.37 -3.86
CA ALA A 186 6.47 -16.25 -3.30
C ALA A 186 6.71 -17.17 -2.10
N GLY A 187 5.72 -17.34 -1.21
CA GLY A 187 5.81 -18.29 -0.10
C GLY A 187 6.02 -19.72 -0.58
N ARG A 188 5.26 -20.13 -1.60
CA ARG A 188 5.43 -21.44 -2.26
C ARG A 188 6.81 -21.59 -2.89
N ALA A 189 7.32 -20.55 -3.58
CA ALA A 189 8.63 -20.58 -4.22
C ALA A 189 9.75 -20.79 -3.17
N CYS A 190 9.70 -20.09 -2.05
CA CYS A 190 10.67 -20.27 -0.96
C CYS A 190 10.69 -21.69 -0.44
N LEU A 191 9.52 -22.27 -0.16
CA LEU A 191 9.45 -23.65 0.30
C LEU A 191 9.95 -24.63 -0.74
N THR A 192 9.51 -24.47 -2.00
CA THR A 192 9.90 -25.35 -3.09
C THR A 192 11.41 -25.38 -3.25
N HIS A 193 12.07 -24.22 -3.24
CA HIS A 193 13.52 -24.12 -3.32
C HIS A 193 14.21 -24.87 -2.19
N LEU A 194 13.82 -24.67 -0.93
CA LEU A 194 14.40 -25.34 0.19
C LEU A 194 14.14 -26.87 0.15
N ALA A 195 12.93 -27.29 -0.23
CA ALA A 195 12.59 -28.70 -0.37
C ALA A 195 13.38 -29.40 -1.47
N ASP A 196 13.63 -28.73 -2.59
CA ASP A 196 14.43 -29.24 -3.71
C ASP A 196 15.92 -29.38 -3.35
N LEU A 197 16.42 -28.53 -2.42
CA LEU A 197 17.73 -28.66 -1.81
C LEU A 197 17.80 -29.75 -0.72
N GLY A 198 16.69 -30.47 -0.47
CA GLY A 198 16.63 -31.59 0.46
C GLY A 198 16.28 -31.22 1.89
N HIS A 199 15.97 -29.96 2.20
CA HIS A 199 15.50 -29.57 3.53
C HIS A 199 14.16 -30.22 3.86
N ARG A 200 14.08 -30.88 5.03
CA ARG A 200 12.87 -31.58 5.52
C ARG A 200 12.24 -30.90 6.74
N SER A 201 12.97 -29.94 7.33
CA SER A 201 12.48 -29.10 8.42
C SER A 201 12.86 -27.65 8.09
N VAL A 202 11.85 -26.78 7.99
CA VAL A 202 12.02 -25.37 7.59
C VAL A 202 11.17 -24.47 8.48
N ALA A 203 11.60 -23.21 8.66
CA ALA A 203 10.84 -22.21 9.39
C ALA A 203 10.71 -20.92 8.63
N HIS A 204 9.54 -20.30 8.71
CA HIS A 204 9.26 -18.95 8.23
C HIS A 204 9.22 -18.00 9.44
N LEU A 205 10.17 -17.05 9.48
CA LEU A 205 10.16 -15.92 10.38
C LEU A 205 9.29 -14.84 9.74
N GLY A 206 8.01 -14.87 10.09
CA GLY A 206 6.99 -13.99 9.51
C GLY A 206 7.00 -12.59 10.10
N PRO A 207 6.11 -11.73 9.60
CA PRO A 207 6.01 -10.35 10.08
C PRO A 207 5.62 -10.30 11.56
N SER A 208 6.03 -9.22 12.23
CA SER A 208 5.70 -9.00 13.64
C SER A 208 4.18 -9.00 13.87
N ALA A 209 3.73 -9.67 14.94
CA ALA A 209 2.33 -9.67 15.36
C ALA A 209 1.83 -8.29 15.83
N THR A 210 2.74 -7.32 16.05
CA THR A 210 2.39 -5.94 16.44
C THR A 210 2.04 -5.02 15.27
N LEU A 211 2.17 -5.53 14.03
CA LEU A 211 1.74 -4.75 12.86
C LEU A 211 0.23 -4.51 12.87
N PRO A 212 -0.24 -3.35 12.38
CA PRO A 212 -1.66 -3.09 12.20
C PRO A 212 -2.34 -4.21 11.40
N GLY A 213 -3.57 -4.58 11.79
CA GLY A 213 -4.29 -5.73 11.22
C GLY A 213 -4.46 -5.69 9.69
N HIS A 214 -4.62 -4.50 9.08
CA HIS A 214 -4.71 -4.35 7.63
C HIS A 214 -3.39 -4.69 6.92
N ARG A 215 -2.23 -4.39 7.53
CA ARG A 215 -0.91 -4.78 7.02
C ARG A 215 -0.64 -6.26 7.26
N LEU A 216 -0.97 -6.76 8.43
CA LEU A 216 -0.75 -8.16 8.79
C LEU A 216 -1.47 -9.10 7.82
N ARG A 217 -2.74 -8.81 7.47
CA ARG A 217 -3.51 -9.64 6.53
C ARG A 217 -2.88 -9.71 5.13
N TYR A 218 -2.31 -8.62 4.65
CA TYR A 218 -1.59 -8.60 3.39
C TYR A 218 -0.40 -9.57 3.37
N LEU A 219 0.36 -9.59 4.46
CA LEU A 219 1.55 -10.43 4.58
C LEU A 219 1.23 -11.90 4.93
N GLN A 220 0.03 -12.21 5.43
CA GLN A 220 -0.40 -13.56 5.79
C GLN A 220 -0.45 -14.51 4.60
N GLY A 221 -0.85 -14.05 3.42
CA GLY A 221 -0.92 -14.87 2.20
C GLY A 221 0.40 -15.56 1.85
N PHE A 222 1.53 -14.94 2.16
CA PHE A 222 2.84 -15.56 2.03
C PHE A 222 2.99 -16.76 2.96
N GLY A 223 2.73 -16.58 4.26
CA GLY A 223 2.85 -17.64 5.26
C GLY A 223 1.90 -18.81 5.00
N GLU A 224 0.67 -18.52 4.59
CA GLU A 224 -0.32 -19.55 4.23
C GLU A 224 0.13 -20.37 3.02
N SER A 225 0.61 -19.74 1.97
CA SER A 225 1.10 -20.43 0.76
C SER A 225 2.36 -21.25 1.05
N PHE A 226 3.24 -20.75 1.94
CA PHE A 226 4.42 -21.47 2.40
C PHE A 226 4.03 -22.75 3.15
N LEU A 227 3.11 -22.68 4.12
CA LEU A 227 2.66 -23.83 4.90
C LEU A 227 1.86 -24.83 4.06
N THR A 228 1.03 -24.36 3.13
CA THR A 228 0.30 -25.21 2.18
C THR A 228 1.27 -26.03 1.33
N ALA A 229 2.27 -25.36 0.75
CA ALA A 229 3.29 -26.02 -0.06
C ALA A 229 4.12 -27.04 0.76
N ALA A 230 4.35 -26.76 2.05
CA ALA A 230 5.02 -27.68 2.94
C ALA A 230 4.24 -28.97 3.14
N GLY A 231 2.92 -28.86 3.37
CA GLY A 231 2.03 -30.03 3.47
C GLY A 231 2.03 -30.88 2.20
N GLU A 232 1.95 -30.24 1.03
CA GLU A 232 1.98 -30.92 -0.26
C GLU A 232 3.29 -31.70 -0.52
N ARG A 233 4.41 -31.21 0.02
CA ARG A 233 5.75 -31.81 -0.16
C ARG A 233 6.22 -32.70 0.99
N GLY A 234 5.42 -32.85 2.04
CA GLY A 234 5.79 -33.62 3.23
C GLY A 234 6.97 -33.01 3.99
N VAL A 235 7.12 -31.68 3.95
CA VAL A 235 8.16 -30.94 4.68
C VAL A 235 7.58 -30.45 6.00
N LYS A 236 8.28 -30.68 7.11
CA LYS A 236 7.92 -30.12 8.41
C LYS A 236 8.18 -28.61 8.37
N ALA A 237 7.13 -27.81 8.48
CA ALA A 237 7.25 -26.36 8.41
C ALA A 237 6.54 -25.69 9.58
N VAL A 238 7.10 -24.57 10.02
CA VAL A 238 6.48 -23.69 11.02
C VAL A 238 6.59 -22.24 10.55
N SER A 239 5.54 -21.46 10.80
CA SER A 239 5.55 -20.01 10.62
C SER A 239 5.40 -19.34 11.98
N ARG A 240 6.31 -18.43 12.30
CA ARG A 240 6.30 -17.70 13.57
C ARG A 240 6.50 -16.20 13.34
N PRO A 241 5.76 -15.34 14.04
CA PRO A 241 6.02 -13.92 14.03
C PRO A 241 7.38 -13.63 14.69
N CYS A 242 8.17 -12.78 14.07
CA CYS A 242 9.48 -12.36 14.56
C CYS A 242 9.63 -10.87 14.34
N ALA A 243 9.67 -10.09 15.43
CA ALA A 243 9.94 -8.66 15.31
C ALA A 243 11.40 -8.41 14.96
N PRO A 244 11.72 -7.34 14.19
CA PRO A 244 13.09 -7.00 13.80
C PRO A 244 13.85 -6.32 14.96
N ALA A 245 13.89 -6.97 16.11
CA ALA A 245 14.63 -6.57 17.30
C ALA A 245 15.59 -7.68 17.73
N ALA A 246 16.79 -7.31 18.20
CA ALA A 246 17.85 -8.27 18.51
C ALA A 246 17.40 -9.36 19.51
N GLU A 247 16.67 -8.96 20.57
CA GLU A 247 16.16 -9.88 21.58
C GLU A 247 15.09 -10.84 21.02
N ASP A 248 14.18 -10.34 20.19
CA ASP A 248 13.14 -11.16 19.57
C ASP A 248 13.73 -12.18 18.59
N VAL A 249 14.65 -11.72 17.73
CA VAL A 249 15.35 -12.60 16.80
C VAL A 249 16.15 -13.66 17.55
N ALA A 250 16.88 -13.27 18.62
CA ALA A 250 17.63 -14.20 19.44
C ALA A 250 16.71 -15.28 20.04
N ARG A 251 15.62 -14.86 20.68
CA ARG A 251 14.62 -15.75 21.27
C ARG A 251 13.97 -16.68 20.23
N CYS A 252 13.53 -16.14 19.08
CA CYS A 252 12.97 -16.93 17.98
C CYS A 252 13.94 -18.01 17.49
N LEU A 253 15.21 -17.69 17.32
CA LEU A 253 16.21 -18.63 16.86
C LEU A 253 16.58 -19.67 17.93
N ASP A 254 16.61 -19.30 19.22
CA ASP A 254 16.83 -20.24 20.31
C ASP A 254 15.72 -21.32 20.37
N GLU A 255 14.48 -20.88 20.28
CA GLU A 255 13.31 -21.78 20.26
C GLU A 255 13.27 -22.69 19.02
N LEU A 256 13.65 -22.13 17.85
CA LEU A 256 13.57 -22.87 16.58
C LEU A 256 14.73 -23.85 16.38
N LEU A 257 15.94 -23.47 16.78
CA LEU A 257 17.15 -24.23 16.51
C LEU A 257 17.54 -25.22 17.63
N ALA A 258 16.73 -25.32 18.69
CA ALA A 258 16.88 -26.34 19.69
C ALA A 258 16.68 -27.75 19.08
N ASP A 259 17.41 -28.74 19.57
CA ASP A 259 17.25 -30.20 19.34
C ASP A 259 16.79 -30.61 17.91
N GLY A 260 17.67 -30.46 16.93
CA GLY A 260 17.37 -30.89 15.57
C GLY A 260 16.36 -30.00 14.83
N GLY A 261 16.36 -28.71 15.11
CA GLY A 261 15.51 -27.68 14.50
C GLY A 261 15.61 -27.56 12.97
N PRO A 262 14.94 -26.57 12.38
CA PRO A 262 14.94 -26.38 10.93
C PRO A 262 16.33 -26.10 10.39
N THR A 263 16.65 -26.70 9.26
CA THR A 263 17.88 -26.47 8.50
C THR A 263 17.68 -25.40 7.40
N GLY A 264 16.44 -24.96 7.17
CA GLY A 264 16.11 -23.88 6.25
C GLY A 264 15.27 -22.81 6.93
N LEU A 265 15.63 -21.57 6.76
CA LEU A 265 14.90 -20.41 7.29
C LEU A 265 14.45 -19.52 6.14
N VAL A 266 13.24 -18.96 6.25
CA VAL A 266 12.74 -17.88 5.41
C VAL A 266 12.55 -16.64 6.28
N VAL A 267 13.25 -15.57 6.01
CA VAL A 267 13.18 -14.30 6.75
C VAL A 267 12.35 -13.31 5.96
N HIS A 268 11.15 -13.01 6.46
CA HIS A 268 10.19 -12.17 5.75
C HIS A 268 10.45 -10.67 5.93
N ASP A 269 10.87 -10.24 7.12
CA ASP A 269 11.16 -8.84 7.40
C ASP A 269 12.63 -8.54 7.09
N GLU A 270 12.88 -7.65 6.11
CA GLU A 270 14.25 -7.31 5.71
C GLU A 270 15.07 -6.70 6.85
N ALA A 271 14.43 -5.99 7.78
CA ALA A 271 15.10 -5.42 8.95
C ALA A 271 15.56 -6.52 9.94
N ALA A 272 14.92 -7.68 9.95
CA ALA A 272 15.35 -8.84 10.74
C ALA A 272 16.52 -9.59 10.09
N LEU A 273 16.73 -9.47 8.78
CA LEU A 273 17.73 -10.26 8.05
C LEU A 273 19.16 -10.10 8.60
N PRO A 274 19.72 -8.90 8.80
CA PRO A 274 21.07 -8.74 9.35
C PRO A 274 21.17 -9.26 10.79
N LEU A 275 20.10 -9.15 11.56
CA LEU A 275 20.01 -9.67 12.93
C LEU A 275 20.02 -11.20 12.95
N VAL A 276 19.26 -11.83 12.07
CA VAL A 276 19.24 -13.31 11.91
C VAL A 276 20.62 -13.81 11.49
N MET A 277 21.21 -13.23 10.46
CA MET A 277 22.54 -13.61 9.97
C MET A 277 23.63 -13.41 11.03
N GLY A 278 23.56 -12.30 11.78
CA GLY A 278 24.46 -12.01 12.89
C GLY A 278 24.32 -12.99 14.06
N THR A 279 23.09 -13.31 14.44
CA THR A 279 22.79 -14.23 15.54
C THR A 279 23.19 -15.68 15.20
N LEU A 280 22.92 -16.15 13.98
CA LEU A 280 23.37 -17.46 13.51
C LEU A 280 24.90 -17.57 13.62
N ARG A 281 25.62 -16.58 13.10
CA ARG A 281 27.08 -16.55 13.17
C ARG A 281 27.59 -16.53 14.62
N HIS A 282 26.97 -15.75 15.51
CA HIS A 282 27.35 -15.69 16.92
C HIS A 282 27.17 -17.03 17.63
N ARG A 283 26.20 -17.83 17.21
CA ARG A 283 25.95 -19.19 17.70
C ARG A 283 26.77 -20.27 16.99
N GLY A 284 27.74 -19.88 16.17
CA GLY A 284 28.59 -20.80 15.44
C GLY A 284 27.90 -21.54 14.30
N ARG A 285 26.70 -21.12 13.92
CA ARG A 285 25.95 -21.68 12.77
C ARG A 285 26.40 -21.01 11.48
N GLN A 286 26.88 -21.81 10.55
CA GLN A 286 27.34 -21.33 9.24
C GLN A 286 26.18 -21.29 8.24
N VAL A 287 26.05 -20.14 7.55
CA VAL A 287 25.15 -19.98 6.41
C VAL A 287 26.02 -20.06 5.16
N PRO A 288 25.72 -20.95 4.20
CA PRO A 288 24.59 -21.87 4.14
C PRO A 288 24.84 -23.26 4.72
N ALA A 289 26.05 -23.59 5.21
CA ALA A 289 26.47 -24.96 5.48
C ALA A 289 25.63 -25.67 6.55
N ASP A 290 25.28 -25.00 7.64
CA ASP A 290 24.43 -25.58 8.71
C ASP A 290 22.95 -25.18 8.55
N VAL A 291 22.70 -23.96 8.08
CA VAL A 291 21.37 -23.40 7.92
C VAL A 291 21.29 -22.59 6.62
N SER A 292 20.41 -22.99 5.73
CA SER A 292 20.06 -22.21 4.55
C SER A 292 19.11 -21.06 4.92
N VAL A 293 19.34 -19.88 4.36
CA VAL A 293 18.50 -18.69 4.61
C VAL A 293 17.97 -18.14 3.29
N VAL A 294 16.65 -18.01 3.18
CA VAL A 294 15.98 -17.27 2.10
C VAL A 294 15.44 -15.97 2.68
N ALA A 295 15.62 -14.85 2.00
CA ALA A 295 15.13 -13.54 2.44
C ALA A 295 13.98 -13.04 1.58
N VAL A 296 13.15 -12.15 2.13
CA VAL A 296 12.21 -11.30 1.39
C VAL A 296 12.70 -9.87 1.56
N CYS A 297 13.26 -9.29 0.52
CA CYS A 297 13.86 -7.95 0.57
C CYS A 297 14.02 -7.36 -0.82
N SER A 298 14.40 -6.08 -0.93
CA SER A 298 14.81 -5.50 -2.20
C SER A 298 16.19 -6.00 -2.65
N ASP A 299 16.52 -5.80 -3.93
CA ASP A 299 17.85 -6.17 -4.47
C ASP A 299 18.96 -5.37 -3.81
N THR A 300 18.71 -4.11 -3.49
CA THR A 300 19.64 -3.24 -2.76
C THR A 300 19.98 -3.82 -1.38
N VAL A 301 18.97 -4.23 -0.61
CA VAL A 301 19.17 -4.84 0.71
C VAL A 301 19.91 -6.17 0.60
N ALA A 302 19.55 -7.00 -0.39
CA ALA A 302 20.26 -8.25 -0.66
C ALA A 302 21.74 -8.01 -0.97
N GLY A 303 22.06 -6.98 -1.77
CA GLY A 303 23.44 -6.62 -2.13
C GLY A 303 24.28 -6.06 -0.99
N GLN A 304 23.66 -5.55 0.07
CA GLN A 304 24.36 -5.04 1.27
C GLN A 304 24.76 -6.14 2.25
N GLN A 305 24.24 -7.36 2.08
CA GLN A 305 24.60 -8.46 2.96
C GLN A 305 25.98 -9.03 2.62
N ARG A 306 26.73 -9.45 3.63
CA ARG A 306 28.05 -10.08 3.44
C ARG A 306 27.97 -11.37 2.61
N ILE A 307 26.92 -12.16 2.81
CA ILE A 307 26.54 -13.33 2.01
C ILE A 307 25.28 -12.92 1.28
N ARG A 308 25.33 -12.80 -0.04
CA ARG A 308 24.15 -12.43 -0.82
C ARG A 308 23.05 -13.47 -0.63
N PRO A 309 21.89 -13.11 -0.06
CA PRO A 309 20.86 -14.10 0.20
C PRO A 309 20.21 -14.58 -1.10
N THR A 310 19.80 -15.84 -1.12
CA THR A 310 18.70 -16.29 -1.98
C THR A 310 17.49 -15.52 -1.53
N ALA A 311 16.78 -14.86 -2.45
CA ALA A 311 15.75 -13.90 -2.06
C ALA A 311 14.51 -13.93 -2.97
N VAL A 312 13.38 -13.67 -2.35
CA VAL A 312 12.22 -13.08 -3.01
C VAL A 312 12.48 -11.58 -3.09
N VAL A 313 12.80 -11.11 -4.28
CA VAL A 313 13.17 -9.71 -4.51
C VAL A 313 11.93 -8.86 -4.74
N ILE A 314 11.71 -7.91 -3.83
CA ILE A 314 10.63 -6.91 -3.95
C ILE A 314 11.05 -5.88 -5.01
N PRO A 315 10.30 -5.68 -6.09
CA PRO A 315 10.64 -4.74 -7.15
C PRO A 315 10.26 -3.30 -6.76
N ALA A 316 10.87 -2.80 -5.68
CA ALA A 316 10.50 -1.52 -5.05
C ALA A 316 10.62 -0.33 -6.00
N ALA A 317 11.67 -0.31 -6.82
CA ALA A 317 11.84 0.73 -7.83
C ALA A 317 10.71 0.73 -8.88
N GLU A 318 10.32 -0.44 -9.37
CA GLU A 318 9.22 -0.59 -10.34
C GLU A 318 7.88 -0.14 -9.72
N LEU A 319 7.61 -0.55 -8.46
CA LEU A 319 6.43 -0.13 -7.73
C LEU A 319 6.36 1.40 -7.60
N GLY A 320 7.49 2.05 -7.30
CA GLY A 320 7.58 3.51 -7.20
C GLY A 320 7.28 4.22 -8.51
N VAL A 321 7.86 3.74 -9.62
CA VAL A 321 7.62 4.30 -10.96
C VAL A 321 6.16 4.10 -11.37
N LEU A 322 5.59 2.90 -11.19
CA LEU A 322 4.20 2.61 -11.54
C LEU A 322 3.22 3.45 -10.72
N ALA A 323 3.45 3.59 -9.41
CA ALA A 323 2.59 4.39 -8.54
C ALA A 323 2.52 5.85 -9.00
N VAL A 324 3.67 6.45 -9.36
CA VAL A 324 3.73 7.82 -9.88
C VAL A 324 3.02 7.92 -11.23
N ARG A 325 3.29 7.00 -12.17
CA ARG A 325 2.63 7.01 -13.49
C ARG A 325 1.12 6.91 -13.37
N ARG A 326 0.62 6.02 -12.51
CA ARG A 326 -0.82 5.87 -12.24
C ARG A 326 -1.42 7.12 -11.60
N ALA A 327 -0.71 7.76 -10.66
CA ALA A 327 -1.16 9.00 -10.04
C ALA A 327 -1.28 10.15 -11.07
N VAL A 328 -0.27 10.30 -11.92
CA VAL A 328 -0.28 11.34 -12.97
C VAL A 328 -1.29 11.01 -14.07
N GLY A 329 -1.39 9.76 -14.52
CA GLY A 329 -2.40 9.33 -15.50
C GLY A 329 -3.82 9.66 -15.06
N GLN A 330 -4.15 9.45 -13.78
CA GLN A 330 -5.46 9.85 -13.25
C GLN A 330 -5.68 11.39 -13.26
N LEU A 331 -4.63 12.19 -13.08
CA LEU A 331 -4.72 13.65 -13.24
C LEU A 331 -5.03 14.06 -14.69
N ASP A 332 -4.62 13.23 -15.64
CA ASP A 332 -4.88 13.41 -17.08
C ASP A 332 -6.19 12.74 -17.54
N GLY A 333 -6.91 12.10 -16.62
CA GLY A 333 -8.24 11.51 -16.85
C GLY A 333 -8.24 10.02 -17.16
N GLU A 334 -7.11 9.33 -16.99
CA GLU A 334 -7.06 7.87 -17.10
C GLU A 334 -7.92 7.19 -16.01
N PRO A 335 -8.50 6.04 -16.31
CA PRO A 335 -9.30 5.28 -15.34
C PRO A 335 -8.44 4.80 -14.17
N ALA A 336 -9.08 4.67 -13.00
CA ALA A 336 -8.46 4.08 -11.82
C ALA A 336 -8.47 2.55 -11.95
N GLU A 337 -7.38 1.97 -12.45
CA GLU A 337 -7.23 0.53 -12.67
C GLU A 337 -6.18 -0.07 -11.72
N PRO A 338 -6.31 -1.36 -11.39
CA PRO A 338 -5.30 -2.07 -10.63
C PRO A 338 -4.17 -2.57 -11.54
N ASP A 339 -2.93 -2.45 -11.06
CA ASP A 339 -1.78 -3.18 -11.58
C ASP A 339 -1.35 -4.25 -10.58
N THR A 340 -0.84 -5.37 -11.07
CA THR A 340 -0.25 -6.41 -10.22
C THR A 340 1.18 -6.66 -10.65
N VAL A 341 2.10 -6.58 -9.69
CA VAL A 341 3.52 -6.87 -9.88
C VAL A 341 3.86 -8.10 -9.06
N ALA A 342 4.62 -9.02 -9.64
CA ALA A 342 5.10 -10.20 -8.93
C ALA A 342 6.55 -10.01 -8.49
N PRO A 343 6.91 -10.40 -7.24
CA PRO A 343 8.30 -10.41 -6.82
C PRO A 343 9.07 -11.51 -7.58
N ALA A 344 10.34 -11.28 -7.83
CA ALA A 344 11.21 -12.25 -8.46
C ALA A 344 11.89 -13.14 -7.42
N PHE A 345 12.02 -14.44 -7.70
CA PHE A 345 12.85 -15.35 -6.91
C PHE A 345 14.26 -15.40 -7.52
N VAL A 346 15.27 -15.00 -6.75
CA VAL A 346 16.66 -14.93 -7.19
C VAL A 346 17.55 -15.77 -6.29
N ALA A 347 18.25 -16.73 -6.88
CA ALA A 347 19.22 -17.54 -6.15
C ALA A 347 20.44 -16.71 -5.75
N GLY A 348 20.93 -16.91 -4.54
CA GLY A 348 22.11 -16.29 -3.97
C GLY A 348 23.03 -17.33 -3.33
N GLU A 349 23.87 -16.88 -2.41
CA GLU A 349 24.90 -17.69 -1.76
C GLU A 349 24.46 -18.28 -0.40
N SER A 350 23.27 -17.92 0.08
CA SER A 350 22.81 -18.26 1.45
C SER A 350 22.04 -19.57 1.55
N THR A 351 21.93 -20.33 0.45
CA THR A 351 21.27 -21.63 0.43
C THR A 351 22.17 -22.69 -0.18
N ALA A 352 22.16 -23.89 0.38
CA ALA A 352 22.89 -25.06 -0.10
C ALA A 352 22.05 -26.35 0.10
N ALA A 353 22.56 -27.47 -0.36
CA ALA A 353 21.96 -28.77 -0.03
C ALA A 353 21.83 -28.93 1.48
N ALA A 354 20.71 -29.51 1.92
CA ALA A 354 20.49 -29.74 3.35
C ALA A 354 21.67 -30.51 3.97
N PRO A 355 22.13 -30.14 5.18
CA PRO A 355 23.14 -30.91 5.86
C PRO A 355 22.68 -32.36 6.02
N ALA A 356 23.62 -33.31 5.86
CA ALA A 356 23.33 -34.73 6.11
C ALA A 356 22.81 -34.88 7.53
N ALA A 357 21.68 -35.57 7.68
CA ALA A 357 21.20 -35.92 9.02
C ALA A 357 22.36 -36.62 9.76
N LEU A 358 22.76 -36.05 10.91
CA LEU A 358 23.64 -36.80 11.79
C LEU A 358 22.90 -38.10 12.11
N SER A 359 23.39 -39.23 11.53
CA SER A 359 22.86 -40.54 11.87
C SER A 359 23.05 -40.69 13.39
N GLU A 360 21.95 -40.84 14.11
CA GLU A 360 21.99 -41.26 15.50
C GLU A 360 22.79 -42.57 15.54
N ALA A 361 23.98 -42.50 16.09
CA ALA A 361 24.82 -43.64 16.35
C ALA A 361 24.47 -44.25 17.72
#